data_f99c90d91216e10a8c8aec3b7760b3bf
#
_entry.id   f99c90d91216e10a8c8aec3b7760b3bf
#
_cell.length_a   1.000
_cell.length_b   1.000
_cell.length_c   1.000
_cell.angle_alpha   90.00
_cell.angle_beta   90.00
_cell.angle_gamma   90.00
#
_symmetry.space_group_name_H-M   'P 1'
#
loop_
_entity.id
_entity.type
_entity.pdbx_description
1 polymer ?
#
loop_
_entity_poly.entity_id
_entity_poly.type
_entity_poly.pdbx_seq_one_letter_code
_entity_poly.pdbx_strand_id
1 'polypeptide(L)'
;TAVTRLLPPCCAECRGRYPEIDLRIAEMAAEDVAAAVLGGHADLGVLNERPQDLAPLTATPLGNDIFCLVCPQGHPLARKRTPTWRDLDGQDMVMLDARTGSRALIDGVLRDQGVRVCPVQEMSRPEAVCALVAAGMGIAVLPELAAPTAADRVLVTRRLSEPEAFRRMVLVHAPGRPLEGPVALVAEVLARRGA
;
A
#
# COMPACT_ATOMS: atom_id res chain seq x y z
N THR A 1 3.45 0.94 4.42
CA THR A 1 3.40 1.49 3.02
C THR A 1 2.64 2.81 2.93
N ALA A 2 1.51 2.97 3.61
CA ALA A 2 0.87 4.29 3.74
C ALA A 2 1.82 5.34 4.34
N VAL A 3 2.70 4.91 5.24
CA VAL A 3 3.69 5.77 5.92
C VAL A 3 4.64 6.45 4.92
N THR A 4 5.01 5.79 3.84
CA THR A 4 6.03 6.32 2.92
C THR A 4 5.50 7.35 1.92
N ARG A 5 4.27 7.23 1.46
CA ARG A 5 3.74 8.09 0.38
C ARG A 5 2.45 8.83 0.72
N LEU A 6 1.58 8.29 1.55
CA LEU A 6 0.34 8.94 1.94
C LEU A 6 0.56 9.89 3.13
N LEU A 7 1.20 9.41 4.21
CA LEU A 7 1.32 10.21 5.43
C LEU A 7 2.23 11.44 5.31
N PRO A 8 3.41 11.42 4.67
CA PRO A 8 4.28 12.61 4.65
C PRO A 8 3.63 13.86 4.08
N PRO A 9 2.93 13.82 2.91
CA PRO A 9 2.23 15.00 2.42
C PRO A 9 1.04 15.41 3.30
N CYS A 10 0.34 14.47 3.97
CA CYS A 10 -0.69 14.79 4.95
C CYS A 10 -0.12 15.53 6.15
N CYS A 11 1.03 15.06 6.67
CA CYS A 11 1.71 15.70 7.80
C CYS A 11 2.19 17.11 7.46
N ALA A 12 2.75 17.28 6.27
CA ALA A 12 3.19 18.60 5.80
C ALA A 12 2.00 19.58 5.71
N GLU A 13 0.86 19.11 5.19
CA GLU A 13 -0.35 19.92 5.11
C GLU A 13 -0.91 20.22 6.49
N CYS A 14 -1.02 19.23 7.38
CA CYS A 14 -1.48 19.46 8.76
C CYS A 14 -0.59 20.49 9.47
N ARG A 15 0.73 20.32 9.38
CA ARG A 15 1.68 21.26 10.00
C ARG A 15 1.59 22.68 9.46
N GLY A 16 1.29 22.84 8.17
CA GLY A 16 1.14 24.16 7.55
C GLY A 16 -0.20 24.83 7.85
N ARG A 17 -1.30 24.05 7.95
CA ARG A 17 -2.65 24.58 8.15
C ARG A 17 -3.07 24.67 9.62
N TYR A 18 -2.54 23.77 10.44
CA TYR A 18 -2.93 23.58 11.85
C TYR A 18 -1.69 23.42 12.73
N PRO A 19 -0.84 24.45 12.84
CA PRO A 19 0.45 24.36 13.55
C PRO A 19 0.32 24.06 15.04
N GLU A 20 -0.86 24.25 15.62
CA GLU A 20 -1.20 23.94 17.00
C GLU A 20 -1.45 22.45 17.26
N ILE A 21 -1.61 21.63 16.20
CA ILE A 21 -1.84 20.19 16.35
C ILE A 21 -0.50 19.47 16.53
N ASP A 22 -0.30 18.80 17.67
CA ASP A 22 0.80 17.87 17.90
C ASP A 22 0.48 16.51 17.24
N LEU A 23 0.87 16.36 15.97
CA LEU A 23 0.63 15.13 15.21
C LEU A 23 1.77 14.11 15.44
N ARG A 24 1.42 12.97 16.03
CA ARG A 24 2.34 11.84 16.26
C ARG A 24 1.98 10.67 15.39
N ILE A 25 2.98 10.06 14.75
CA ILE A 25 2.81 8.90 13.89
C ILE A 25 3.57 7.72 14.48
N ALA A 26 2.88 6.57 14.55
CA ALA A 26 3.47 5.29 14.88
C ALA A 26 3.23 4.30 13.73
N GLU A 27 4.25 3.54 13.35
CA GLU A 27 4.14 2.44 12.39
C GLU A 27 4.14 1.13 13.14
N MET A 28 3.14 0.29 12.87
CA MET A 28 2.95 -1.01 13.53
C MET A 28 2.21 -2.00 12.63
N ALA A 29 2.09 -3.25 13.05
CA ALA A 29 1.30 -4.25 12.35
C ALA A 29 -0.21 -3.91 12.38
N ALA A 30 -0.99 -4.41 11.43
CA ALA A 30 -2.41 -4.04 11.29
C ALA A 30 -3.24 -4.38 12.54
N GLU A 31 -2.99 -5.53 13.15
CA GLU A 31 -3.61 -5.94 14.41
C GLU A 31 -3.28 -5.00 15.57
N ASP A 32 -2.04 -4.51 15.63
CA ASP A 32 -1.60 -3.56 16.66
C ASP A 32 -2.21 -2.17 16.44
N VAL A 33 -2.42 -1.74 15.19
CA VAL A 33 -3.13 -0.49 14.87
C VAL A 33 -4.56 -0.57 15.40
N ALA A 34 -5.26 -1.67 15.13
CA ALA A 34 -6.62 -1.88 15.61
C ALA A 34 -6.69 -1.84 17.14
N ALA A 35 -5.77 -2.55 17.82
CA ALA A 35 -5.68 -2.56 19.28
C ALA A 35 -5.35 -1.16 19.85
N ALA A 36 -4.44 -0.41 19.23
CA ALA A 36 -4.08 0.93 19.66
C ALA A 36 -5.26 1.91 19.56
N VAL A 37 -6.04 1.84 18.47
CA VAL A 37 -7.23 2.69 18.28
C VAL A 37 -8.33 2.33 19.27
N LEU A 38 -8.63 1.04 19.48
CA LEU A 38 -9.62 0.60 20.45
C LEU A 38 -9.22 0.91 21.88
N GLY A 39 -7.93 0.80 22.20
CA GLY A 39 -7.39 1.12 23.53
C GLY A 39 -7.21 2.63 23.80
N GLY A 40 -7.48 3.49 22.81
CA GLY A 40 -7.31 4.94 22.94
C GLY A 40 -5.85 5.41 22.95
N HIS A 41 -4.91 4.56 22.53
CA HIS A 41 -3.49 4.91 22.37
C HIS A 41 -3.23 5.60 21.02
N ALA A 42 -4.17 5.48 20.08
CA ALA A 42 -4.21 6.24 18.84
C ALA A 42 -5.64 6.74 18.59
N ASP A 43 -5.77 7.96 18.06
CA ASP A 43 -7.08 8.53 17.71
C ASP A 43 -7.56 8.01 16.35
N LEU A 44 -6.64 7.81 15.42
CA LEU A 44 -6.88 7.36 14.05
C LEU A 44 -5.91 6.24 13.67
N GLY A 45 -6.37 5.34 12.80
CA GLY A 45 -5.53 4.35 12.15
C GLY A 45 -5.72 4.34 10.64
N VAL A 46 -4.66 4.02 9.88
CA VAL A 46 -4.75 3.78 8.43
C VAL A 46 -4.41 2.33 8.18
N LEU A 47 -5.36 1.60 7.62
CA LEU A 47 -5.28 0.15 7.38
C LEU A 47 -5.63 -0.18 5.93
N ASN A 48 -5.18 -1.36 5.49
CA ASN A 48 -5.81 -2.00 4.34
C ASN A 48 -7.13 -2.63 4.79
N GLU A 49 -8.18 -2.51 3.98
CA GLU A 49 -9.48 -3.10 4.30
C GLU A 49 -9.38 -4.63 4.28
N ARG A 50 -9.47 -5.23 5.46
CA ARG A 50 -9.69 -6.66 5.65
C ARG A 50 -10.82 -6.81 6.67
N PRO A 51 -11.95 -7.43 6.32
CA PRO A 51 -13.14 -7.47 7.19
C PRO A 51 -12.85 -7.96 8.60
N GLN A 52 -11.95 -8.95 8.74
CA GLN A 52 -11.57 -9.51 10.05
C GLN A 52 -10.80 -8.54 10.94
N ASP A 53 -10.14 -7.53 10.36
CA ASP A 53 -9.31 -6.57 11.10
C ASP A 53 -10.11 -5.32 11.50
N LEU A 54 -11.28 -5.10 10.91
CA LEU A 54 -12.05 -3.86 11.08
C LEU A 54 -13.08 -3.92 12.20
N ALA A 55 -13.54 -5.11 12.59
CA ALA A 55 -14.50 -5.22 13.68
C ALA A 55 -13.79 -5.10 15.05
N PRO A 56 -14.23 -4.26 16.00
CA PRO A 56 -15.43 -3.40 15.97
C PRO A 56 -15.19 -1.94 15.58
N LEU A 57 -14.13 -1.61 14.83
CA LEU A 57 -13.76 -0.25 14.46
C LEU A 57 -14.79 0.40 13.52
N THR A 58 -14.90 1.71 13.58
CA THR A 58 -15.56 2.50 12.53
C THR A 58 -14.56 2.77 11.44
N ALA A 59 -14.89 2.37 10.20
CA ALA A 59 -14.02 2.50 9.03
C ALA A 59 -14.62 3.43 7.98
N THR A 60 -13.81 4.33 7.45
CA THR A 60 -14.14 5.22 6.34
C THR A 60 -13.18 4.96 5.17
N PRO A 61 -13.67 4.72 3.94
CA PRO A 61 -12.79 4.53 2.78
C PRO A 61 -11.85 5.73 2.58
N LEU A 62 -10.57 5.43 2.34
CA LEU A 62 -9.57 6.43 1.94
C LEU A 62 -9.28 6.38 0.43
N GLY A 63 -9.40 5.21 -0.21
CA GLY A 63 -9.16 5.04 -1.62
C GLY A 63 -8.56 3.68 -1.96
N ASN A 64 -8.19 3.54 -3.23
CA ASN A 64 -7.65 2.30 -3.79
C ASN A 64 -6.16 2.46 -4.06
N ASP A 65 -5.36 1.55 -3.55
CA ASP A 65 -3.93 1.46 -3.81
C ASP A 65 -3.69 0.37 -4.87
N ILE A 66 -3.52 0.83 -6.11
CA ILE A 66 -3.48 -0.02 -7.30
C ILE A 66 -2.20 -0.86 -7.33
N PHE A 67 -2.28 -2.10 -7.82
CA PHE A 67 -1.10 -2.93 -8.00
C PHE A 67 -0.34 -2.56 -9.27
N CYS A 68 0.99 -2.47 -9.12
CA CYS A 68 1.93 -2.07 -10.14
C CYS A 68 3.00 -3.14 -10.35
N LEU A 69 3.38 -3.35 -11.60
CA LEU A 69 4.63 -3.99 -11.96
C LEU A 69 5.80 -3.08 -11.55
N VAL A 70 6.81 -3.66 -10.93
CA VAL A 70 8.12 -3.06 -10.68
C VAL A 70 9.18 -3.92 -11.36
N CYS A 71 9.98 -3.32 -12.23
CA CYS A 71 11.03 -4.04 -12.96
C CYS A 71 12.23 -3.12 -13.24
N PRO A 72 13.43 -3.67 -13.54
CA PRO A 72 14.56 -2.87 -14.00
C PRO A 72 14.24 -2.10 -15.29
N GLN A 73 14.85 -0.91 -15.49
CA GLN A 73 14.65 -0.12 -16.71
C GLN A 73 14.96 -0.88 -18.01
N GLY A 74 15.92 -1.81 -17.97
CA GLY A 74 16.29 -2.64 -19.11
C GLY A 74 15.34 -3.81 -19.40
N HIS A 75 14.39 -4.09 -18.52
CA HIS A 75 13.46 -5.21 -18.67
C HIS A 75 12.49 -4.97 -19.85
N PRO A 76 12.15 -6.01 -20.66
CA PRO A 76 11.21 -5.85 -21.79
C PRO A 76 9.87 -5.22 -21.39
N LEU A 77 9.33 -5.58 -20.22
CA LEU A 77 8.06 -5.05 -19.72
C LEU A 77 8.13 -3.57 -19.32
N ALA A 78 9.32 -3.00 -19.07
CA ALA A 78 9.48 -1.58 -18.78
C ALA A 78 9.03 -0.69 -19.97
N ARG A 79 9.08 -1.23 -21.21
CA ARG A 79 8.69 -0.53 -22.44
C ARG A 79 7.16 -0.52 -22.65
N LYS A 80 6.44 -1.42 -21.98
CA LYS A 80 4.97 -1.44 -22.04
C LYS A 80 4.40 -0.30 -21.23
N ARG A 81 3.52 0.49 -21.83
CA ARG A 81 2.83 1.59 -21.14
C ARG A 81 1.81 1.07 -20.13
N THR A 82 1.10 0.02 -20.51
CA THR A 82 0.07 -0.65 -19.70
C THR A 82 0.31 -2.16 -19.76
N PRO A 83 1.21 -2.73 -18.94
CA PRO A 83 1.38 -4.17 -18.84
C PRO A 83 0.13 -4.80 -18.22
N THR A 84 -0.18 -6.03 -18.63
CA THR A 84 -1.27 -6.83 -18.08
C THR A 84 -0.73 -7.86 -17.11
N TRP A 85 -1.60 -8.47 -16.30
CA TRP A 85 -1.20 -9.59 -15.43
C TRP A 85 -0.68 -10.79 -16.24
N ARG A 86 -1.20 -11.01 -17.44
CA ARG A 86 -0.74 -12.10 -18.33
C ARG A 86 0.69 -11.93 -18.83
N ASP A 87 1.19 -10.71 -18.85
CA ASP A 87 2.59 -10.43 -19.20
C ASP A 87 3.58 -10.94 -18.14
N LEU A 88 3.09 -11.28 -16.96
CA LEU A 88 3.89 -11.83 -15.86
C LEU A 88 4.08 -13.36 -15.98
N ASP A 89 3.40 -14.01 -16.94
CA ASP A 89 3.47 -15.47 -17.07
C ASP A 89 4.90 -15.93 -17.35
N GLY A 90 5.36 -16.92 -16.58
CA GLY A 90 6.70 -17.46 -16.66
C GLY A 90 7.84 -16.55 -16.18
N GLN A 91 7.53 -15.37 -15.63
CA GLN A 91 8.56 -14.43 -15.15
C GLN A 91 9.10 -14.85 -13.77
N ASP A 92 10.39 -14.61 -13.58
CA ASP A 92 11.04 -14.67 -12.26
C ASP A 92 10.55 -13.50 -11.41
N MET A 93 10.01 -13.81 -10.22
CA MET A 93 9.41 -12.78 -9.37
C MET A 93 9.99 -12.78 -7.95
N VAL A 94 10.33 -11.58 -7.49
CA VAL A 94 10.56 -11.29 -6.08
C VAL A 94 9.20 -10.90 -5.48
N MET A 95 8.71 -11.68 -4.54
CA MET A 95 7.37 -11.53 -4.01
C MET A 95 7.35 -10.96 -2.59
N LEU A 96 6.23 -10.38 -2.21
CA LEU A 96 5.96 -10.10 -0.81
C LEU A 96 5.69 -11.42 -0.05
N ASP A 97 6.09 -11.48 1.22
CA ASP A 97 5.83 -12.58 2.14
C ASP A 97 4.32 -12.89 2.21
N ALA A 98 3.98 -14.17 2.31
CA ALA A 98 2.60 -14.66 2.36
C ALA A 98 1.76 -14.08 3.53
N ARG A 99 2.42 -13.58 4.58
CA ARG A 99 1.76 -12.92 5.72
C ARG A 99 1.25 -11.52 5.39
N THR A 100 1.67 -10.92 4.29
CA THR A 100 1.19 -9.61 3.87
C THR A 100 -0.19 -9.73 3.20
N GLY A 101 -1.13 -8.87 3.57
CA GLY A 101 -2.45 -8.85 2.93
C GLY A 101 -2.39 -8.60 1.42
N SER A 102 -1.38 -7.86 0.94
CA SER A 102 -1.16 -7.62 -0.48
C SER A 102 -0.81 -8.90 -1.25
N ARG A 103 -0.03 -9.83 -0.65
CA ARG A 103 0.33 -11.09 -1.30
C ARG A 103 -0.89 -11.95 -1.62
N ALA A 104 -1.81 -12.09 -0.69
CA ALA A 104 -3.02 -12.87 -0.90
C ALA A 104 -3.88 -12.32 -2.07
N LEU A 105 -3.98 -10.99 -2.19
CA LEU A 105 -4.68 -10.35 -3.29
C LEU A 105 -3.96 -10.58 -4.64
N ILE A 106 -2.65 -10.43 -4.67
CA ILE A 106 -1.82 -10.68 -5.87
C ILE A 106 -1.97 -12.13 -6.33
N ASP A 107 -1.82 -13.10 -5.40
CA ASP A 107 -1.96 -14.52 -5.70
C ASP A 107 -3.38 -14.86 -6.20
N GLY A 108 -4.41 -14.17 -5.69
CA GLY A 108 -5.78 -14.29 -6.17
C GLY A 108 -5.88 -13.91 -7.65
N VAL A 109 -5.40 -12.73 -8.01
CA VAL A 109 -5.46 -12.25 -9.40
C VAL A 109 -4.63 -13.14 -10.34
N LEU A 110 -3.42 -13.54 -9.96
CA LEU A 110 -2.58 -14.45 -10.75
C LEU A 110 -3.31 -15.77 -11.04
N ARG A 111 -3.95 -16.35 -10.03
CA ARG A 111 -4.73 -17.58 -10.16
C ARG A 111 -5.93 -17.40 -11.08
N ASP A 112 -6.70 -16.34 -10.89
CA ASP A 112 -7.90 -16.05 -11.68
C ASP A 112 -7.58 -15.78 -13.15
N GLN A 113 -6.40 -15.21 -13.43
CA GLN A 113 -5.89 -14.98 -14.77
C GLN A 113 -5.16 -16.20 -15.38
N GLY A 114 -4.97 -17.28 -14.63
CA GLY A 114 -4.22 -18.46 -15.06
C GLY A 114 -2.72 -18.20 -15.26
N VAL A 115 -2.17 -17.19 -14.62
CA VAL A 115 -0.77 -16.77 -14.73
C VAL A 115 0.09 -17.56 -13.75
N ARG A 116 1.19 -18.14 -14.25
CA ARG A 116 2.18 -18.86 -13.45
C ARG A 116 3.48 -18.08 -13.40
N VAL A 117 3.83 -17.64 -12.22
CA VAL A 117 5.11 -16.94 -11.99
C VAL A 117 6.11 -17.87 -11.31
N CYS A 118 7.40 -17.55 -11.42
CA CYS A 118 8.48 -18.27 -10.75
C CYS A 118 8.96 -17.47 -9.53
N PRO A 119 8.49 -17.77 -8.30
CA PRO A 119 8.96 -17.08 -7.11
C PRO A 119 10.44 -17.40 -6.87
N VAL A 120 11.32 -16.40 -6.96
CA VAL A 120 12.77 -16.56 -6.71
C VAL A 120 13.15 -16.14 -5.30
N GLN A 121 12.44 -15.17 -4.71
CA GLN A 121 12.63 -14.72 -3.34
C GLN A 121 11.31 -14.20 -2.75
N GLU A 122 11.22 -14.28 -1.41
CA GLU A 122 10.11 -13.69 -0.66
C GLU A 122 10.62 -12.76 0.42
N MET A 123 10.07 -11.55 0.50
CA MET A 123 10.50 -10.49 1.42
C MET A 123 9.32 -9.90 2.16
N SER A 124 9.50 -9.56 3.43
CA SER A 124 8.44 -8.97 4.25
C SER A 124 8.21 -7.47 3.97
N ARG A 125 9.20 -6.76 3.44
CA ARG A 125 9.15 -5.32 3.20
C ARG A 125 9.32 -4.98 1.72
N PRO A 126 8.51 -4.06 1.18
CA PRO A 126 8.60 -3.63 -0.21
C PRO A 126 9.96 -3.06 -0.61
N GLU A 127 10.66 -2.39 0.31
CA GLU A 127 11.98 -1.81 0.06
C GLU A 127 13.01 -2.92 -0.24
N ALA A 128 12.93 -4.04 0.47
CA ALA A 128 13.78 -5.21 0.22
C ALA A 128 13.42 -5.89 -1.11
N VAL A 129 12.13 -5.96 -1.46
CA VAL A 129 11.69 -6.42 -2.80
C VAL A 129 12.32 -5.54 -3.88
N CYS A 130 12.19 -4.21 -3.76
CA CYS A 130 12.76 -3.26 -4.72
C CYS A 130 14.27 -3.41 -4.87
N ALA A 131 15.01 -3.60 -3.76
CA ALA A 131 16.46 -3.78 -3.78
C ALA A 131 16.87 -5.04 -4.56
N LEU A 132 16.15 -6.16 -4.40
CA LEU A 132 16.42 -7.40 -5.12
C LEU A 132 16.05 -7.29 -6.61
N VAL A 133 14.95 -6.60 -6.94
CA VAL A 133 14.59 -6.31 -8.33
C VAL A 133 15.66 -5.42 -8.99
N ALA A 134 16.16 -4.40 -8.29
CA ALA A 134 17.24 -3.54 -8.78
C ALA A 134 18.54 -4.32 -9.01
N ALA A 135 18.78 -5.36 -8.22
CA ALA A 135 19.90 -6.29 -8.38
C ALA A 135 19.72 -7.31 -9.55
N GLY A 136 18.57 -7.26 -10.26
CA GLY A 136 18.31 -8.11 -11.42
C GLY A 136 17.77 -9.49 -11.08
N MET A 137 17.26 -9.72 -9.87
CA MET A 137 16.73 -11.04 -9.47
C MET A 137 15.32 -11.34 -10.02
N GLY A 138 14.79 -10.49 -10.88
CA GLY A 138 13.47 -10.67 -11.49
C GLY A 138 12.65 -9.37 -11.44
N ILE A 139 11.34 -9.52 -11.47
CA ILE A 139 10.37 -8.43 -11.38
C ILE A 139 9.53 -8.57 -10.10
N ALA A 140 8.70 -7.58 -9.80
CA ALA A 140 7.78 -7.67 -8.67
C ALA A 140 6.43 -7.03 -8.97
N VAL A 141 5.42 -7.40 -8.18
CA VAL A 141 4.15 -6.67 -8.09
C VAL A 141 4.04 -6.07 -6.71
N LEU A 142 3.86 -4.76 -6.66
CA LEU A 142 3.70 -4.00 -5.42
C LEU A 142 2.50 -3.05 -5.51
N PRO A 143 1.87 -2.70 -4.39
CA PRO A 143 0.94 -1.59 -4.34
C PRO A 143 1.65 -0.27 -4.73
N GLU A 144 0.97 0.63 -5.41
CA GLU A 144 1.56 1.89 -5.92
C GLU A 144 2.18 2.74 -4.80
N LEU A 145 1.56 2.78 -3.63
CA LEU A 145 2.10 3.51 -2.47
C LEU A 145 3.40 2.91 -1.90
N ALA A 146 3.73 1.67 -2.27
CA ALA A 146 4.97 0.98 -1.89
C ALA A 146 5.97 0.88 -3.04
N ALA A 147 5.55 1.19 -4.27
CA ALA A 147 6.39 1.09 -5.45
C ALA A 147 7.34 2.30 -5.58
N PRO A 148 8.49 2.15 -6.27
CA PRO A 148 9.38 3.25 -6.59
C PRO A 148 8.66 4.37 -7.34
N THR A 149 9.10 5.61 -7.12
CA THR A 149 8.54 6.77 -7.84
C THR A 149 9.17 6.92 -9.23
N ALA A 150 8.60 7.79 -10.06
CA ALA A 150 9.17 8.14 -11.36
C ALA A 150 10.58 8.79 -11.27
N ALA A 151 11.00 9.21 -10.08
CA ALA A 151 12.35 9.74 -9.84
C ALA A 151 13.41 8.62 -9.70
N ASP A 152 12.99 7.37 -9.50
CA ASP A 152 13.91 6.24 -9.49
C ASP A 152 14.52 6.06 -10.89
N ARG A 153 15.85 5.91 -10.93
CA ARG A 153 16.60 5.77 -12.19
C ARG A 153 16.97 4.33 -12.52
N VAL A 154 16.69 3.41 -11.64
CA VAL A 154 17.04 2.00 -11.78
C VAL A 154 15.80 1.16 -12.06
N LEU A 155 14.71 1.48 -11.39
CA LEU A 155 13.46 0.76 -11.46
C LEU A 155 12.39 1.55 -12.21
N VAL A 156 11.53 0.82 -12.88
CA VAL A 156 10.32 1.34 -13.55
C VAL A 156 9.10 0.77 -12.87
N THR A 157 8.14 1.65 -12.57
CA THR A 157 6.82 1.29 -12.05
C THR A 157 5.78 1.48 -13.15
N ARG A 158 4.91 0.49 -13.38
CA ARG A 158 3.79 0.53 -14.32
C ARG A 158 2.55 -0.07 -13.69
N ARG A 159 1.42 0.63 -13.75
CA ARG A 159 0.15 0.06 -13.30
C ARG A 159 -0.20 -1.16 -14.12
N LEU A 160 -0.64 -2.23 -13.45
CA LEU A 160 -1.12 -3.44 -14.10
C LEU A 160 -2.58 -3.25 -14.50
N SER A 161 -2.94 -3.83 -15.63
CA SER A 161 -4.29 -3.80 -16.19
C SER A 161 -4.80 -5.22 -16.48
N GLU A 162 -6.10 -5.35 -16.75
CA GLU A 162 -6.76 -6.58 -17.20
C GLU A 162 -6.58 -7.78 -16.25
N PRO A 163 -7.19 -7.68 -15.06
CA PRO A 163 -8.04 -6.60 -14.52
C PRO A 163 -7.22 -5.50 -13.82
N GLU A 164 -7.81 -4.32 -13.65
CA GLU A 164 -7.30 -3.40 -12.66
C GLU A 164 -7.54 -4.00 -11.27
N ALA A 165 -6.47 -4.21 -10.51
CA ALA A 165 -6.53 -4.78 -9.18
C ALA A 165 -5.88 -3.84 -8.17
N PHE A 166 -6.46 -3.77 -6.99
CA PHE A 166 -6.07 -2.85 -5.94
C PHE A 166 -6.34 -3.44 -4.55
N ARG A 167 -5.76 -2.84 -3.54
CA ARG A 167 -6.18 -3.01 -2.16
C ARG A 167 -6.89 -1.75 -1.69
N ARG A 168 -7.98 -1.91 -0.98
CA ARG A 168 -8.71 -0.77 -0.38
C ARG A 168 -8.00 -0.31 0.86
N MET A 169 -7.87 1.00 1.00
CA MET A 169 -7.38 1.63 2.21
C MET A 169 -8.50 2.28 2.97
N VAL A 170 -8.45 2.20 4.28
CA VAL A 170 -9.46 2.77 5.17
C VAL A 170 -8.80 3.57 6.29
N LEU A 171 -9.46 4.64 6.68
CA LEU A 171 -9.25 5.33 7.93
C LEU A 171 -10.14 4.68 8.98
N VAL A 172 -9.58 4.35 10.14
CA VAL A 172 -10.32 3.74 11.24
C VAL A 172 -10.22 4.59 12.50
N HIS A 173 -11.28 4.55 13.30
CA HIS A 173 -11.34 5.15 14.63
C HIS A 173 -12.20 4.30 15.57
N ALA A 174 -12.13 4.58 16.86
CA ALA A 174 -12.90 3.84 17.87
C ALA A 174 -14.42 4.06 17.66
N PRO A 175 -15.25 3.00 17.82
CA PRO A 175 -16.68 3.10 17.67
C PRO A 175 -17.28 4.02 18.76
N GLY A 176 -18.34 4.75 18.41
CA GLY A 176 -19.02 5.65 19.33
C GLY A 176 -18.23 6.91 19.72
N ARG A 177 -17.05 7.11 19.17
CA ARG A 177 -16.22 8.30 19.36
C ARG A 177 -16.32 9.18 18.13
N PRO A 178 -17.04 10.30 18.15
CA PRO A 178 -17.14 11.17 16.98
C PRO A 178 -15.77 11.79 16.67
N LEU A 179 -15.53 12.02 15.38
CA LEU A 179 -14.35 12.74 14.94
C LEU A 179 -14.61 14.24 15.17
N GLU A 180 -13.97 14.83 16.17
CA GLU A 180 -14.15 16.24 16.55
C GLU A 180 -12.78 16.93 16.69
N GLY A 181 -12.82 18.27 16.61
CA GLY A 181 -11.64 19.11 16.84
C GLY A 181 -10.44 18.72 15.96
N PRO A 182 -9.23 18.64 16.54
CA PRO A 182 -8.01 18.32 15.82
C PRO A 182 -8.07 16.99 15.06
N VAL A 183 -8.74 15.98 15.63
CA VAL A 183 -8.84 14.64 15.03
C VAL A 183 -9.65 14.68 13.73
N ALA A 184 -10.76 15.45 13.71
CA ALA A 184 -11.58 15.64 12.50
C ALA A 184 -10.78 16.32 11.38
N LEU A 185 -9.99 17.36 11.71
CA LEU A 185 -9.16 18.07 10.74
C LEU A 185 -8.11 17.16 10.09
N VAL A 186 -7.44 16.32 10.89
CA VAL A 186 -6.48 15.34 10.38
C VAL A 186 -7.17 14.27 9.53
N ALA A 187 -8.33 13.79 9.94
CA ALA A 187 -9.12 12.82 9.18
C ALA A 187 -9.55 13.39 7.81
N GLU A 188 -9.96 14.65 7.72
CA GLU A 188 -10.28 15.32 6.45
C GLU A 188 -9.08 15.44 5.52
N VAL A 189 -7.90 15.77 6.06
CA VAL A 189 -6.66 15.85 5.26
C VAL A 189 -6.33 14.47 4.70
N LEU A 190 -6.43 13.42 5.50
CA LEU A 190 -6.19 12.03 5.07
C LEU A 190 -7.19 11.60 3.99
N ALA A 191 -8.48 11.87 4.16
CA ALA A 191 -9.53 11.51 3.21
C ALA A 191 -9.32 12.18 1.84
N ARG A 192 -8.98 13.47 1.80
CA ARG A 192 -8.72 14.19 0.54
C ARG A 192 -7.51 13.70 -0.23
N ARG A 193 -6.51 13.14 0.45
CA ARG A 193 -5.27 12.68 -0.17
C ARG A 193 -5.26 11.20 -0.48
N GLY A 194 -6.16 10.45 0.13
CA GLY A 194 -6.32 9.03 -0.12
C GLY A 194 -7.23 8.71 -1.31
N ALA A 195 -8.08 9.68 -1.70
CA ALA A 195 -9.06 9.55 -2.79
C ALA A 195 -8.46 9.53 -4.19
#